data_3ddffc32cd541c1d88cc74d32c24712c
#
_entry.id   3ddffc32cd541c1d88cc74d32c24712c
#
_cell.length_a   1.000
_cell.length_b   1.000
_cell.length_c   1.000
_cell.angle_alpha   90.00
_cell.angle_beta   90.00
_cell.angle_gamma   90.00
#
_symmetry.space_group_name_H-M   'P 1'
#
loop_
_entity.id
_entity.type
_entity.pdbx_description
1 polymer ?
#
loop_
_entity_poly.entity_id
_entity_poly.type
_entity_poly.pdbx_seq_one_letter_code
_entity_poly.pdbx_strand_id
1 'polypeptide(L)'
;MEHPSVPDSGLLQFWISADDCWGMPDDFKVVYYEDIDRTVTEEEVKAKISPMADYETEFFPVHGEFAVDFEAVDETCPTDSREFKQLFLKYYNEATGENWEETWNMPFNIRHGVLDRYNSIFGHKTGGSSDFCQGDPRYPNGYNYNFQLLQMSSDFDRDCERIMWGDAGIGHFFIDENKLRNKDFSDIMYYADCC
;
A
#
# COMPACT_ATOMS: atom_id res chain seq x y z
N MET A 1 11.77 8.79 14.33
CA MET A 1 12.16 7.42 13.93
C MET A 1 12.87 7.57 12.59
N GLU A 2 14.07 7.02 12.44
CA GLU A 2 14.67 6.96 11.11
C GLU A 2 13.82 6.03 10.25
N HIS A 3 13.27 6.54 9.16
CA HIS A 3 12.57 5.70 8.20
C HIS A 3 13.58 4.73 7.56
N PRO A 4 13.18 3.47 7.31
CA PRO A 4 14.02 2.57 6.54
C PRO A 4 14.31 3.22 5.20
N SER A 5 15.58 3.29 4.84
CA SER A 5 15.93 3.81 3.53
C SER A 5 15.47 2.82 2.46
N VAL A 6 14.50 3.21 1.67
CA VAL A 6 14.27 2.59 0.36
C VAL A 6 15.60 2.66 -0.39
N PRO A 7 15.98 1.64 -1.20
CA PRO A 7 17.22 1.70 -1.97
C PRO A 7 17.34 3.01 -2.76
N ASP A 8 18.49 3.69 -2.64
CA ASP A 8 18.73 5.00 -3.29
C ASP A 8 18.86 4.90 -4.82
N SER A 9 18.93 3.71 -5.37
CA SER A 9 19.13 3.45 -6.79
C SER A 9 18.49 2.13 -7.19
N GLY A 10 18.36 1.90 -8.50
CA GLY A 10 17.79 0.68 -9.04
C GLY A 10 16.39 0.89 -9.62
N LEU A 11 15.73 -0.21 -9.94
CA LEU A 11 14.37 -0.24 -10.47
C LEU A 11 13.56 -1.25 -9.66
N LEU A 12 12.46 -0.81 -9.11
CA LEU A 12 11.47 -1.67 -8.45
C LEU A 12 10.25 -1.79 -9.35
N GLN A 13 9.87 -3.02 -9.69
CA GLN A 13 8.71 -3.32 -10.53
C GLN A 13 7.68 -4.08 -9.72
N PHE A 14 6.42 -3.70 -9.88
CA PHE A 14 5.25 -4.35 -9.30
C PHE A 14 4.40 -4.93 -10.44
N TRP A 15 4.09 -6.20 -10.34
CA TRP A 15 3.30 -6.95 -11.31
C TRP A 15 2.12 -7.60 -10.61
N ILE A 16 0.96 -7.50 -11.23
CA ILE A 16 -0.27 -8.17 -10.79
C ILE A 16 -0.88 -8.89 -11.99
N SER A 17 -1.62 -9.96 -11.74
CA SER A 17 -2.43 -10.59 -12.77
C SER A 17 -3.60 -9.69 -13.17
N ALA A 18 -4.00 -9.79 -14.43
CA ALA A 18 -5.14 -9.05 -14.98
C ALA A 18 -6.46 -9.84 -14.86
N ASP A 19 -6.62 -10.61 -13.80
CA ASP A 19 -7.86 -11.32 -13.48
C ASP A 19 -8.84 -10.44 -12.67
N ASP A 20 -10.04 -10.94 -12.40
CA ASP A 20 -11.09 -10.28 -11.65
C ASP A 20 -10.79 -10.08 -10.16
N CYS A 21 -9.71 -10.69 -9.66
CA CYS A 21 -9.18 -10.55 -8.31
C CYS A 21 -7.83 -9.81 -8.26
N TRP A 22 -7.36 -9.24 -9.39
CA TRP A 22 -6.10 -8.50 -9.54
C TRP A 22 -4.86 -9.26 -9.08
N GLY A 23 -4.86 -10.60 -9.25
CA GLY A 23 -3.77 -11.47 -8.84
C GLY A 23 -3.75 -11.83 -7.35
N MET A 24 -4.79 -11.51 -6.61
CA MET A 24 -4.86 -11.93 -5.21
C MET A 24 -5.25 -13.41 -5.08
N PRO A 25 -4.70 -14.13 -4.06
CA PRO A 25 -3.71 -13.66 -3.11
C PRO A 25 -2.25 -13.83 -3.55
N ASP A 26 -1.96 -14.64 -4.58
CA ASP A 26 -0.61 -15.14 -4.81
C ASP A 26 -0.09 -14.91 -6.25
N ASP A 27 -0.90 -14.39 -7.18
CA ASP A 27 -0.51 -14.16 -8.57
C ASP A 27 -0.06 -12.72 -8.81
N PHE A 28 0.97 -12.34 -8.07
CA PHE A 28 1.65 -11.07 -8.18
C PHE A 28 3.17 -11.25 -8.09
N LYS A 29 3.93 -10.23 -8.45
CA LYS A 29 5.39 -10.26 -8.35
C LYS A 29 5.95 -8.87 -8.09
N VAL A 30 6.93 -8.78 -7.19
CA VAL A 30 7.78 -7.60 -7.02
C VAL A 30 9.20 -7.97 -7.39
N VAL A 31 9.82 -7.17 -8.24
CA VAL A 31 11.20 -7.40 -8.73
C VAL A 31 12.03 -6.16 -8.52
N TYR A 32 13.18 -6.33 -7.89
CA TYR A 32 14.18 -5.28 -7.74
C TYR A 32 15.40 -5.56 -8.61
N TYR A 33 15.78 -4.56 -9.39
CA TYR A 33 17.01 -4.56 -10.19
C TYR A 33 17.95 -3.50 -9.63
N GLU A 34 19.08 -3.91 -9.08
CA GLU A 34 20.09 -3.00 -8.56
C GLU A 34 20.76 -2.22 -9.69
N ASP A 35 21.07 -2.92 -10.77
CA ASP A 35 21.62 -2.35 -11.99
C ASP A 35 20.55 -2.29 -13.09
N ILE A 36 20.31 -1.10 -13.60
CA ILE A 36 19.33 -0.88 -14.67
C ILE A 36 20.05 -1.00 -16.03
N ASP A 37 19.70 -2.03 -16.80
CA ASP A 37 20.14 -2.13 -18.20
C ASP A 37 19.41 -1.09 -19.06
N ARG A 38 20.08 0.01 -19.36
CA ARG A 38 19.53 1.10 -20.19
C ARG A 38 19.66 0.84 -21.69
N THR A 39 20.15 -0.32 -22.10
CA THR A 39 20.26 -0.70 -23.50
C THR A 39 19.00 -1.45 -24.00
N VAL A 40 18.17 -1.92 -23.09
CA VAL A 40 16.90 -2.58 -23.42
C VAL A 40 15.97 -1.60 -24.12
N THR A 41 15.47 -2.00 -25.28
CA THR A 41 14.56 -1.22 -26.10
C THR A 41 13.09 -1.52 -25.79
N GLU A 42 12.20 -0.61 -26.15
CA GLU A 42 10.76 -0.80 -26.03
C GLU A 42 10.28 -2.02 -26.84
N GLU A 43 10.84 -2.23 -28.02
CA GLU A 43 10.53 -3.38 -28.88
C GLU A 43 10.90 -4.70 -28.21
N GLU A 44 12.04 -4.76 -27.52
CA GLU A 44 12.47 -5.96 -26.78
C GLU A 44 11.56 -6.25 -25.59
N VAL A 45 11.06 -5.22 -24.91
CA VAL A 45 10.08 -5.37 -23.84
C VAL A 45 8.76 -5.86 -24.40
N LYS A 46 8.23 -5.19 -25.43
CA LYS A 46 6.95 -5.55 -26.07
C LYS A 46 6.96 -6.97 -26.64
N ALA A 47 8.10 -7.45 -27.14
CA ALA A 47 8.24 -8.82 -27.64
C ALA A 47 8.13 -9.89 -26.54
N LYS A 48 8.30 -9.53 -25.28
CA LYS A 48 8.21 -10.45 -24.12
C LYS A 48 6.87 -10.39 -23.41
N ILE A 49 6.06 -9.38 -23.69
CA ILE A 49 4.74 -9.21 -23.09
C ILE A 49 3.71 -9.97 -23.93
N SER A 50 2.97 -10.88 -23.31
CA SER A 50 1.77 -11.45 -23.92
C SER A 50 0.67 -10.40 -23.91
N PRO A 51 -0.04 -10.16 -25.03
CA PRO A 51 -1.21 -9.29 -25.02
C PRO A 51 -2.25 -9.80 -24.02
N MET A 52 -2.81 -8.91 -23.21
CA MET A 52 -3.96 -9.26 -22.40
C MET A 52 -5.16 -9.57 -23.30
N ALA A 53 -6.00 -10.53 -22.92
CA ALA A 53 -7.26 -10.76 -23.57
C ALA A 53 -8.23 -9.59 -23.30
N ASP A 54 -9.17 -9.33 -24.22
CA ASP A 54 -10.08 -8.20 -24.10
C ASP A 54 -10.86 -8.18 -22.77
N TYR A 55 -11.23 -9.34 -22.23
CA TYR A 55 -11.93 -9.44 -20.95
C TYR A 55 -11.00 -9.18 -19.76
N GLU A 56 -9.69 -9.39 -19.88
CA GLU A 56 -8.71 -9.10 -18.81
C GLU A 56 -8.48 -7.61 -18.68
N THR A 57 -8.58 -6.87 -19.77
CA THR A 57 -8.42 -5.40 -19.75
C THR A 57 -9.55 -4.69 -18.99
N GLU A 58 -10.74 -5.29 -18.91
CA GLU A 58 -11.89 -4.73 -18.19
C GLU A 58 -11.64 -4.67 -16.67
N PHE A 59 -10.88 -5.62 -16.12
CA PHE A 59 -10.62 -5.73 -14.69
C PHE A 59 -9.27 -5.13 -14.27
N PHE A 60 -8.36 -4.89 -15.21
CA PHE A 60 -7.04 -4.37 -14.87
C PHE A 60 -7.14 -2.92 -14.37
N PRO A 61 -6.62 -2.62 -13.16
CA PRO A 61 -6.93 -1.35 -12.51
C PRO A 61 -6.26 -0.13 -13.14
N VAL A 62 -5.26 -0.29 -14.01
CA VAL A 62 -4.52 0.85 -14.61
C VAL A 62 -4.89 0.99 -16.08
N HIS A 63 -5.54 2.09 -16.45
CA HIS A 63 -6.10 2.33 -17.77
C HIS A 63 -5.20 3.22 -18.64
N GLY A 64 -3.93 2.88 -18.75
CA GLY A 64 -2.98 3.60 -19.60
C GLY A 64 -1.56 3.58 -19.10
N GLU A 65 -0.72 4.39 -19.75
CA GLU A 65 0.68 4.59 -19.38
C GLU A 65 0.83 6.00 -18.80
N PHE A 66 1.31 6.09 -17.55
CA PHE A 66 1.43 7.35 -16.84
C PHE A 66 2.86 7.52 -16.31
N ALA A 67 3.42 8.70 -16.53
CA ALA A 67 4.61 9.12 -15.80
C ALA A 67 4.22 9.53 -14.38
N VAL A 68 5.10 9.27 -13.43
CA VAL A 68 4.90 9.66 -12.03
C VAL A 68 6.04 10.57 -11.58
N ASP A 69 5.68 11.58 -10.80
CA ASP A 69 6.61 12.42 -10.07
C ASP A 69 6.52 12.09 -8.57
N PHE A 70 7.65 12.22 -7.86
CA PHE A 70 7.71 11.94 -6.44
C PHE A 70 7.99 13.22 -5.66
N GLU A 71 7.19 13.42 -4.62
CA GLU A 71 7.39 14.49 -3.64
C GLU A 71 7.54 13.89 -2.25
N ALA A 72 8.55 14.33 -1.50
CA ALA A 72 8.69 13.96 -0.09
C ALA A 72 7.76 14.82 0.76
N VAL A 73 6.89 14.17 1.53
CA VAL A 73 5.92 14.85 2.38
C VAL A 73 6.01 14.35 3.82
N ASP A 74 5.81 15.26 4.78
CA ASP A 74 5.62 14.90 6.18
C ASP A 74 4.15 14.56 6.40
N GLU A 75 3.87 13.29 6.64
CA GLU A 75 2.53 12.77 6.86
C GLU A 75 2.19 12.74 8.35
N THR A 76 1.00 13.25 8.70
CA THR A 76 0.45 13.04 10.03
C THR A 76 -0.18 11.65 10.09
N CYS A 77 0.21 10.83 11.07
CA CYS A 77 -0.35 9.49 11.25
C CYS A 77 -1.87 9.56 11.42
N PRO A 78 -2.65 8.94 10.54
CA PRO A 78 -4.11 8.94 10.63
C PRO A 78 -4.59 8.25 11.89
N THR A 79 -5.66 8.77 12.50
CA THR A 79 -6.15 8.27 13.79
C THR A 79 -6.79 6.88 13.71
N ASP A 80 -7.15 6.43 12.53
CA ASP A 80 -7.66 5.08 12.27
C ASP A 80 -6.55 4.09 11.89
N SER A 81 -5.32 4.58 11.62
CA SER A 81 -4.19 3.71 11.33
C SER A 81 -3.86 2.80 12.53
N ARG A 82 -3.31 1.65 12.21
CA ARG A 82 -2.84 0.69 13.22
C ARG A 82 -1.75 1.30 14.12
N GLU A 83 -0.81 1.99 13.52
CA GLU A 83 0.32 2.62 14.18
C GLU A 83 -0.17 3.65 15.21
N PHE A 84 -1.13 4.49 14.84
CA PHE A 84 -1.74 5.44 15.76
C PHE A 84 -2.46 4.73 16.91
N LYS A 85 -3.29 3.73 16.61
CA LYS A 85 -4.06 2.99 17.62
C LYS A 85 -3.15 2.31 18.65
N GLN A 86 -2.04 1.72 18.21
CA GLN A 86 -1.05 1.11 19.10
C GLN A 86 -0.36 2.13 20.00
N LEU A 87 0.08 3.27 19.44
CA LEU A 87 0.69 4.35 20.21
C LEU A 87 -0.31 4.97 21.19
N PHE A 88 -1.53 5.19 20.75
CA PHE A 88 -2.59 5.72 21.58
C PHE A 88 -2.89 4.81 22.77
N LEU A 89 -3.09 3.52 22.55
CA LEU A 89 -3.30 2.55 23.63
C LEU A 89 -2.15 2.53 24.63
N LYS A 90 -0.92 2.51 24.14
CA LYS A 90 0.27 2.55 24.98
C LYS A 90 0.26 3.75 25.92
N TYR A 91 0.20 4.97 25.36
CA TYR A 91 0.29 6.19 26.14
C TYR A 91 -0.95 6.44 27.00
N TYR A 92 -2.14 6.05 26.54
CA TYR A 92 -3.36 6.16 27.33
C TYR A 92 -3.31 5.23 28.57
N ASN A 93 -2.93 3.98 28.39
CA ASN A 93 -2.78 3.03 29.50
C ASN A 93 -1.72 3.48 30.51
N GLU A 94 -0.58 3.97 30.03
CA GLU A 94 0.48 4.52 30.89
C GLU A 94 -0.02 5.72 31.71
N ALA A 95 -0.81 6.60 31.10
CA ALA A 95 -1.30 7.82 31.75
C ALA A 95 -2.45 7.58 32.73
N THR A 96 -3.29 6.59 32.48
CA THR A 96 -4.51 6.32 33.27
C THR A 96 -4.35 5.16 34.27
N GLY A 97 -3.35 4.32 34.06
CA GLY A 97 -3.18 3.05 34.80
C GLY A 97 -4.17 1.96 34.39
N GLU A 98 -4.90 2.17 33.27
CA GLU A 98 -5.79 1.18 32.67
C GLU A 98 -5.00 0.19 31.81
N ASN A 99 -5.67 -0.86 31.32
CA ASN A 99 -5.02 -1.89 30.46
C ASN A 99 -5.94 -2.27 29.30
N TRP A 100 -6.16 -1.33 28.37
CA TRP A 100 -6.89 -1.59 27.15
C TRP A 100 -5.98 -2.27 26.13
N GLU A 101 -6.43 -3.36 25.55
CA GLU A 101 -5.72 -4.11 24.51
C GLU A 101 -6.13 -3.64 23.11
N GLU A 102 -7.38 -3.15 22.97
CA GLU A 102 -7.97 -2.76 21.71
C GLU A 102 -8.80 -1.49 21.84
N THR A 103 -8.69 -0.60 20.86
CA THR A 103 -9.38 0.69 20.89
C THR A 103 -10.90 0.57 20.83
N TRP A 104 -11.45 -0.44 20.14
CA TRP A 104 -12.91 -0.62 20.04
C TRP A 104 -13.56 -1.08 21.36
N ASN A 105 -12.79 -1.62 22.30
CA ASN A 105 -13.26 -2.00 23.63
C ASN A 105 -13.31 -0.79 24.60
N MET A 106 -12.71 0.34 24.23
CA MET A 106 -12.67 1.54 25.05
C MET A 106 -14.05 2.23 25.10
N PRO A 107 -14.32 3.01 26.17
CA PRO A 107 -15.54 3.80 26.28
C PRO A 107 -15.76 4.71 25.07
N PHE A 108 -17.02 4.78 24.61
CA PHE A 108 -17.40 5.52 23.39
C PHE A 108 -16.90 6.96 23.38
N ASN A 109 -17.03 7.68 24.50
CA ASN A 109 -16.61 9.09 24.61
C ASN A 109 -15.09 9.28 24.40
N ILE A 110 -14.26 8.32 24.82
CA ILE A 110 -12.82 8.37 24.60
C ILE A 110 -12.50 8.09 23.15
N ARG A 111 -13.05 6.99 22.62
CA ARG A 111 -12.87 6.56 21.24
C ARG A 111 -13.33 7.64 20.27
N HIS A 112 -14.55 8.15 20.41
CA HIS A 112 -15.12 9.19 19.56
C HIS A 112 -14.36 10.52 19.65
N GLY A 113 -13.86 10.88 20.80
CA GLY A 113 -13.10 12.12 20.98
C GLY A 113 -11.73 12.14 20.29
N VAL A 114 -11.13 10.98 20.05
CA VAL A 114 -9.77 10.84 19.52
C VAL A 114 -9.75 10.17 18.15
N LEU A 115 -10.40 9.02 18.02
CA LEU A 115 -10.27 8.18 16.82
C LEU A 115 -11.17 8.60 15.67
N ASP A 116 -12.26 9.33 15.93
CA ASP A 116 -13.15 9.83 14.87
C ASP A 116 -12.62 11.12 14.19
N ARG A 117 -11.45 11.58 14.57
CA ARG A 117 -10.74 12.66 13.85
C ARG A 117 -9.94 12.09 12.70
N TYR A 118 -10.66 11.54 11.73
CA TYR A 118 -10.10 10.94 10.56
C TYR A 118 -9.32 11.96 9.71
N ASN A 119 -8.05 11.69 9.49
CA ASN A 119 -7.21 12.38 8.52
C ASN A 119 -6.58 11.32 7.62
N SER A 120 -7.33 10.85 6.63
CA SER A 120 -6.78 9.99 5.61
C SER A 120 -5.95 10.79 4.63
N ILE A 121 -4.79 10.28 4.29
CA ILE A 121 -3.98 10.81 3.19
C ILE A 121 -4.15 9.85 2.02
N PHE A 122 -5.14 10.16 1.19
CA PHE A 122 -5.40 9.44 -0.05
C PHE A 122 -4.28 9.64 -1.05
N GLY A 123 -4.19 8.74 -2.01
CA GLY A 123 -3.32 8.85 -3.17
C GLY A 123 -2.26 7.77 -3.26
N HIS A 124 -1.36 7.97 -4.22
CA HIS A 124 -0.26 7.05 -4.46
C HIS A 124 0.91 7.41 -3.56
N LYS A 125 1.48 6.44 -2.86
CA LYS A 125 2.60 6.70 -1.96
C LYS A 125 3.45 5.48 -1.66
N THR A 126 4.69 5.72 -1.25
CA THR A 126 5.57 4.75 -0.61
C THR A 126 5.91 5.22 0.80
N GLY A 127 5.98 4.31 1.77
CA GLY A 127 6.09 4.67 3.18
C GLY A 127 4.82 5.28 3.75
N GLY A 128 4.92 5.88 4.94
CA GLY A 128 3.80 6.49 5.63
C GLY A 128 2.79 5.48 6.17
N SER A 129 1.60 5.97 6.50
CA SER A 129 0.47 5.16 6.98
C SER A 129 -0.42 4.74 5.82
N SER A 130 -0.88 3.48 5.85
CA SER A 130 -1.75 2.92 4.82
C SER A 130 -3.21 3.32 5.01
N ASP A 131 -3.90 3.49 3.91
CA ASP A 131 -5.34 3.71 3.82
C ASP A 131 -6.03 2.45 3.33
N PHE A 132 -7.24 2.14 3.81
CA PHE A 132 -7.96 0.93 3.41
C PHE A 132 -9.45 1.24 3.28
N CYS A 133 -10.12 0.65 2.29
CA CYS A 133 -11.56 0.69 2.18
C CYS A 133 -12.23 -0.27 3.18
N GLN A 134 -11.69 -1.48 3.33
CA GLN A 134 -12.32 -2.54 4.13
C GLN A 134 -11.61 -2.84 5.45
N GLY A 135 -10.34 -2.45 5.59
CA GLY A 135 -9.56 -2.63 6.79
C GLY A 135 -8.17 -3.21 6.55
N ASP A 136 -7.30 -3.09 7.56
CA ASP A 136 -5.91 -3.49 7.46
C ASP A 136 -5.75 -5.02 7.42
N PRO A 137 -5.32 -5.61 6.30
CA PRO A 137 -5.19 -7.06 6.13
C PRO A 137 -4.05 -7.65 6.97
N ARG A 138 -3.15 -6.81 7.47
CA ARG A 138 -2.05 -7.22 8.35
C ARG A 138 -2.52 -7.62 9.74
N TYR A 139 -3.79 -7.36 10.08
CA TYR A 139 -4.38 -7.77 11.34
C TYR A 139 -5.07 -9.15 11.20
N PRO A 140 -4.92 -10.09 12.17
CA PRO A 140 -4.05 -10.05 13.35
C PRO A 140 -2.65 -10.62 13.10
N ASN A 141 -2.34 -11.22 11.96
CA ASN A 141 -1.17 -12.07 11.75
C ASN A 141 -0.07 -11.49 10.86
N GLY A 142 -0.33 -10.37 10.19
CA GLY A 142 0.61 -9.76 9.22
C GLY A 142 1.57 -8.73 9.83
N TYR A 143 1.92 -8.85 11.11
CA TYR A 143 2.70 -7.83 11.82
C TYR A 143 4.12 -7.59 11.30
N ASN A 144 4.69 -8.56 10.58
CA ASN A 144 6.01 -8.44 9.99
C ASN A 144 6.04 -7.52 8.76
N TYR A 145 4.88 -7.32 8.09
CA TYR A 145 4.77 -6.45 6.92
C TYR A 145 4.54 -5.01 7.36
N ASN A 146 5.56 -4.44 7.99
CA ASN A 146 5.48 -3.15 8.69
C ASN A 146 5.89 -1.94 7.86
N PHE A 147 6.30 -2.14 6.61
CA PHE A 147 6.61 -1.06 5.68
C PHE A 147 5.76 -1.15 4.41
N GLN A 148 5.13 -0.03 4.04
CA GLN A 148 4.38 0.11 2.80
C GLN A 148 5.32 0.43 1.64
N LEU A 149 5.55 -0.56 0.76
CA LEU A 149 6.35 -0.36 -0.46
C LEU A 149 5.62 0.49 -1.47
N LEU A 150 4.33 0.24 -1.65
CA LEU A 150 3.47 0.97 -2.57
C LEU A 150 2.04 0.95 -2.04
N GLN A 151 1.41 2.10 -2.05
CA GLN A 151 -0.03 2.27 -2.09
C GLN A 151 -0.38 2.90 -3.43
N MET A 152 -1.35 2.33 -4.12
CA MET A 152 -1.88 2.85 -5.37
C MET A 152 -3.39 2.97 -5.24
N SER A 153 -3.88 4.17 -5.02
CA SER A 153 -5.31 4.45 -4.90
C SER A 153 -5.97 4.57 -6.27
N SER A 154 -7.26 4.37 -6.33
CA SER A 154 -8.03 4.76 -7.50
C SER A 154 -7.86 6.25 -7.78
N ASP A 155 -7.70 6.61 -9.05
CA ASP A 155 -7.47 7.97 -9.54
C ASP A 155 -8.34 8.24 -10.76
N PHE A 156 -9.36 9.05 -10.56
CA PHE A 156 -10.36 9.37 -11.58
C PHE A 156 -10.92 10.78 -11.39
N ASP A 157 -11.38 11.34 -12.47
CA ASP A 157 -12.18 12.56 -12.47
C ASP A 157 -13.44 12.37 -13.35
N ARG A 158 -14.17 13.45 -13.63
CA ARG A 158 -15.43 13.36 -14.39
C ARG A 158 -15.25 12.85 -15.82
N ASP A 159 -14.08 13.03 -16.38
CA ASP A 159 -13.81 12.84 -17.81
C ASP A 159 -12.82 11.70 -18.08
N CYS A 160 -12.13 11.22 -17.03
CA CYS A 160 -11.06 10.24 -17.18
C CYS A 160 -10.93 9.34 -15.93
N GLU A 161 -10.88 8.05 -16.16
CA GLU A 161 -10.55 7.02 -15.18
C GLU A 161 -9.14 6.50 -15.52
N ARG A 162 -8.15 6.89 -14.72
CA ARG A 162 -6.76 6.50 -14.91
C ARG A 162 -6.43 5.22 -14.18
N ILE A 163 -6.90 5.13 -12.93
CA ILE A 163 -6.70 3.95 -12.08
C ILE A 163 -8.02 3.68 -11.35
N MET A 164 -8.50 2.43 -11.43
CA MET A 164 -9.72 2.02 -10.77
C MET A 164 -9.59 0.61 -10.19
N TRP A 165 -9.53 0.52 -8.88
CA TRP A 165 -9.56 -0.73 -8.15
C TRP A 165 -11.00 -1.05 -7.77
N GLY A 166 -11.69 -1.83 -8.61
CA GLY A 166 -13.10 -2.15 -8.39
C GLY A 166 -13.97 -0.91 -8.28
N ASP A 167 -14.56 -0.65 -7.12
CA ASP A 167 -15.36 0.55 -6.84
C ASP A 167 -14.55 1.52 -5.95
N ALA A 168 -13.67 2.29 -6.57
CA ALA A 168 -12.81 3.30 -5.93
C ALA A 168 -11.88 2.75 -4.82
N GLY A 169 -11.32 1.57 -5.01
CA GLY A 169 -10.46 0.87 -4.06
C GLY A 169 -9.00 1.29 -4.09
N ILE A 170 -8.18 0.47 -3.42
CA ILE A 170 -6.75 0.74 -3.21
C ILE A 170 -5.95 -0.56 -3.30
N GLY A 171 -4.84 -0.54 -4.02
CA GLY A 171 -3.86 -1.63 -4.05
C GLY A 171 -2.65 -1.34 -3.17
N HIS A 172 -2.13 -2.36 -2.50
CA HIS A 172 -1.04 -2.25 -1.52
C HIS A 172 0.01 -3.32 -1.70
N PHE A 173 1.26 -2.96 -1.49
CA PHE A 173 2.37 -3.88 -1.34
C PHE A 173 3.12 -3.55 -0.05
N PHE A 174 3.29 -4.55 0.81
CA PHE A 174 3.97 -4.42 2.10
C PHE A 174 5.17 -5.36 2.18
N ILE A 175 6.17 -4.94 2.95
CA ILE A 175 7.39 -5.72 3.22
C ILE A 175 7.78 -5.60 4.69
N ASP A 176 8.53 -6.59 5.20
CA ASP A 176 9.29 -6.43 6.44
C ASP A 176 10.42 -5.41 6.25
N GLU A 177 10.51 -4.45 7.15
CA GLU A 177 11.51 -3.38 7.12
C GLU A 177 12.95 -3.90 7.11
N ASN A 178 13.23 -5.02 7.79
CA ASN A 178 14.56 -5.62 7.79
C ASN A 178 14.88 -6.27 6.43
N LYS A 179 13.87 -6.87 5.78
CA LYS A 179 14.02 -7.39 4.41
C LYS A 179 14.28 -6.25 3.42
N LEU A 180 13.54 -5.15 3.55
CA LEU A 180 13.75 -3.95 2.72
C LEU A 180 15.19 -3.41 2.86
N ARG A 181 15.71 -3.28 4.09
CA ARG A 181 17.10 -2.85 4.34
C ARG A 181 18.15 -3.78 3.72
N ASN A 182 17.83 -5.06 3.63
CA ASN A 182 18.68 -6.08 3.01
C ASN A 182 18.42 -6.25 1.50
N LYS A 183 17.55 -5.44 0.89
CA LYS A 183 17.12 -5.56 -0.50
C LYS A 183 16.55 -6.95 -0.84
N ASP A 184 15.96 -7.62 0.15
CA ASP A 184 15.30 -8.93 0.01
C ASP A 184 13.80 -8.75 -0.25
N PHE A 185 13.42 -8.76 -1.51
CA PHE A 185 12.02 -8.63 -1.97
C PHE A 185 11.35 -10.00 -2.22
N SER A 186 11.85 -11.07 -1.61
CA SER A 186 11.33 -12.44 -1.79
C SER A 186 10.02 -12.71 -1.05
N ASP A 187 9.65 -11.86 -0.08
CA ASP A 187 8.49 -12.05 0.77
C ASP A 187 7.75 -10.71 0.92
N ILE A 188 6.75 -10.56 0.09
CA ILE A 188 5.90 -9.37 -0.03
C ILE A 188 4.47 -9.79 0.28
N MET A 189 3.76 -8.96 1.00
CA MET A 189 2.31 -9.05 1.13
C MET A 189 1.68 -8.10 0.13
N TYR A 190 0.86 -8.65 -0.76
CA TYR A 190 0.03 -7.88 -1.67
C TYR A 190 -1.43 -7.96 -1.22
N TYR A 191 -2.13 -6.84 -1.31
CA TYR A 191 -3.54 -6.75 -0.99
C TYR A 191 -4.19 -5.62 -1.80
N ALA A 192 -5.41 -5.85 -2.25
CA ALA A 192 -6.24 -4.80 -2.81
C ALA A 192 -7.65 -4.92 -2.24
N ASP A 193 -8.29 -3.80 -1.99
CA ASP A 193 -9.68 -3.74 -1.54
C ASP A 193 -10.44 -2.65 -2.29
N CYS A 194 -11.76 -2.75 -2.30
CA CYS A 194 -12.65 -1.74 -2.86
C CYS A 194 -13.83 -1.46 -1.92
N CYS A 195 -14.52 -0.36 -2.16
CA CYS A 195 -15.64 0.10 -1.34
C CYS A 195 -16.95 -0.66 -1.66
#